data_b5c87c4a34fb7d3c83f8dce71ea7fe6a
#
_entry.id   b5c87c4a34fb7d3c83f8dce71ea7fe6a
#
_cell.length_a   1.000
_cell.length_b   1.000
_cell.length_c   1.000
_cell.angle_alpha   90.00
_cell.angle_beta   90.00
_cell.angle_gamma   90.00
#
_symmetry.space_group_name_H-M   'P 1'
#
loop_
_entity.id
_entity.type
_entity.pdbx_description
1 polymer ?
#
loop_
_entity_poly.entity_id
_entity_poly.type
_entity_poly.pdbx_seq_one_letter_code
_entity_poly.pdbx_strand_id
1 'polypeptide(L)'
;MENLRNAIEKEKNAVLAKNEQLRADLLRAISHDLRTPLCSISGNADMLLNNGACLDSKTKQQIYVDIYDDSEWLIGVVENLLSITRLNDGRLKFKFTDQLLDEVIAESLRHISRKHDEYTIVTKCEELILVRMDVQLIIQVLVNLIDNAIKYTPKGSKICIRGMKCNGKAQICVEDNGPGIADEMKPYIFEMFYTGKSTIADSQRS
;
A
#
# COMPACT_ATOMS: atom_id res chain seq x y z
N MET A 1 -41.64 24.06 -5.58
CA MET A 1 -41.29 22.96 -4.66
C MET A 1 -40.89 21.67 -5.42
N GLU A 2 -41.59 21.31 -6.51
CA GLU A 2 -41.33 20.17 -7.35
C GLU A 2 -39.96 20.22 -8.06
N ASN A 3 -39.56 21.36 -8.57
CA ASN A 3 -38.23 21.54 -9.22
C ASN A 3 -37.06 21.35 -8.25
N LEU A 4 -37.19 21.72 -6.99
CA LEU A 4 -36.16 21.51 -5.98
C LEU A 4 -36.04 20.03 -5.61
N ARG A 5 -37.17 19.34 -5.51
CA ARG A 5 -37.20 17.87 -5.23
C ARG A 5 -36.58 17.07 -6.36
N ASN A 6 -36.90 17.43 -7.59
CA ASN A 6 -36.31 16.80 -8.79
C ASN A 6 -34.81 17.08 -8.89
N ALA A 7 -34.32 18.26 -8.50
CA ALA A 7 -32.90 18.58 -8.47
C ALA A 7 -32.17 17.76 -7.42
N ILE A 8 -32.70 17.63 -6.20
CA ILE A 8 -32.12 16.81 -5.11
C ILE A 8 -32.07 15.31 -5.50
N GLU A 9 -33.15 14.81 -6.13
CA GLU A 9 -33.21 13.42 -6.58
C GLU A 9 -32.20 13.13 -7.70
N LYS A 10 -32.03 14.07 -8.61
CA LYS A 10 -31.04 13.98 -9.68
C LYS A 10 -29.61 13.98 -9.15
N GLU A 11 -29.32 14.82 -8.17
CA GLU A 11 -28.01 14.87 -7.50
C GLU A 11 -27.73 13.57 -6.71
N LYS A 12 -28.71 13.07 -5.98
CA LYS A 12 -28.63 11.78 -5.27
C LYS A 12 -28.37 10.62 -6.22
N ASN A 13 -29.09 10.56 -7.34
CA ASN A 13 -28.89 9.52 -8.35
C ASN A 13 -27.51 9.63 -9.04
N ALA A 14 -27.01 10.84 -9.28
CA ALA A 14 -25.67 11.07 -9.82
C ALA A 14 -24.57 10.60 -8.85
N VAL A 15 -24.74 10.85 -7.55
CA VAL A 15 -23.82 10.37 -6.51
C VAL A 15 -23.84 8.85 -6.41
N LEU A 16 -25.03 8.23 -6.46
CA LEU A 16 -25.17 6.77 -6.45
C LEU A 16 -24.50 6.15 -7.68
N ALA A 17 -24.78 6.68 -8.88
CA ALA A 17 -24.17 6.18 -10.12
C ALA A 17 -22.65 6.32 -10.10
N LYS A 18 -22.11 7.41 -9.57
CA LYS A 18 -20.67 7.63 -9.41
C LYS A 18 -20.05 6.62 -8.43
N ASN A 19 -20.72 6.32 -7.33
CA ASN A 19 -20.28 5.31 -6.36
C ASN A 19 -20.29 3.89 -6.95
N GLU A 20 -21.32 3.54 -7.73
CA GLU A 20 -21.40 2.26 -8.44
C GLU A 20 -20.27 2.13 -9.46
N GLN A 21 -20.01 3.19 -10.24
CA GLN A 21 -18.90 3.21 -11.20
C GLN A 21 -17.55 3.04 -10.49
N LEU A 22 -17.32 3.77 -9.40
CA LEU A 22 -16.10 3.63 -8.58
C LEU A 22 -15.94 2.21 -8.04
N ARG A 23 -17.01 1.56 -7.59
CA ARG A 23 -16.97 0.15 -7.15
C ARG A 23 -16.62 -0.80 -8.28
N ALA A 24 -17.17 -0.60 -9.47
CA ALA A 24 -16.88 -1.43 -10.64
C ALA A 24 -15.42 -1.29 -11.09
N ASP A 25 -14.91 -0.06 -11.13
CA ASP A 25 -13.53 0.23 -11.50
C ASP A 25 -12.54 -0.31 -10.45
N LEU A 26 -12.89 -0.23 -9.15
CA LEU A 26 -12.19 -0.86 -8.05
C LEU A 26 -12.04 -2.36 -8.26
N LEU A 27 -13.16 -3.05 -8.47
CA LEU A 27 -13.16 -4.51 -8.63
C LEU A 27 -12.35 -4.94 -9.86
N ARG A 28 -12.37 -4.15 -10.93
CA ARG A 28 -11.58 -4.41 -12.14
C ARG A 28 -10.09 -4.23 -11.89
N ALA A 29 -9.68 -3.14 -11.25
CA ALA A 29 -8.28 -2.87 -10.92
C ALA A 29 -7.73 -3.94 -9.96
N ILE A 30 -8.45 -4.26 -8.89
CA ILE A 30 -8.07 -5.30 -7.94
C ILE A 30 -7.95 -6.66 -8.64
N SER A 31 -8.93 -7.03 -9.48
CA SER A 31 -8.89 -8.31 -10.20
C SER A 31 -7.68 -8.44 -11.12
N HIS A 32 -7.28 -7.33 -11.75
CA HIS A 32 -6.07 -7.29 -12.57
C HIS A 32 -4.81 -7.45 -11.69
N ASP A 33 -4.71 -6.70 -10.62
CA ASP A 33 -3.54 -6.67 -9.77
C ASP A 33 -3.36 -7.98 -8.97
N LEU A 34 -4.45 -8.63 -8.57
CA LEU A 34 -4.41 -9.96 -7.95
C LEU A 34 -4.02 -11.07 -8.93
N ARG A 35 -4.39 -10.95 -10.21
CA ARG A 35 -4.12 -11.99 -11.22
C ARG A 35 -2.62 -12.18 -11.46
N THR A 36 -1.86 -11.12 -11.52
CA THR A 36 -0.42 -11.16 -11.82
C THR A 36 0.36 -12.03 -10.82
N PRO A 37 0.33 -11.78 -9.51
CA PRO A 37 1.03 -12.60 -8.52
C PRO A 37 0.43 -14.01 -8.42
N LEU A 38 -0.88 -14.20 -8.59
CA LEU A 38 -1.48 -15.52 -8.63
C LEU A 38 -0.96 -16.36 -9.80
N CYS A 39 -0.81 -15.76 -10.99
CA CYS A 39 -0.22 -16.45 -12.14
C CYS A 39 1.27 -16.77 -11.90
N SER A 40 2.01 -15.87 -11.26
CA SER A 40 3.41 -16.10 -10.88
C SER A 40 3.55 -17.25 -9.89
N ILE A 41 2.76 -17.25 -8.81
CA ILE A 41 2.72 -18.35 -7.82
C ILE A 41 2.38 -19.68 -8.50
N SER A 42 1.33 -19.68 -9.32
CA SER A 42 0.89 -20.89 -10.04
C SER A 42 1.96 -21.41 -11.00
N GLY A 43 2.59 -20.53 -11.78
CA GLY A 43 3.65 -20.90 -12.71
C GLY A 43 4.91 -21.41 -12.00
N ASN A 44 5.30 -20.76 -10.91
CA ASN A 44 6.43 -21.19 -10.07
C ASN A 44 6.16 -22.55 -9.40
N ALA A 45 4.95 -22.78 -8.91
CA ALA A 45 4.54 -24.05 -8.34
C ALA A 45 4.52 -25.16 -9.41
N ASP A 46 4.00 -24.87 -10.60
CA ASP A 46 3.99 -25.82 -11.74
C ASP A 46 5.42 -26.20 -12.15
N MET A 47 6.33 -25.23 -12.21
CA MET A 47 7.75 -25.47 -12.50
C MET A 47 8.40 -26.41 -11.47
N LEU A 48 8.10 -26.23 -10.18
CA LEU A 48 8.61 -27.13 -9.12
C LEU A 48 8.03 -28.53 -9.24
N LEU A 49 6.71 -28.64 -9.55
CA LEU A 49 6.04 -29.94 -9.67
C LEU A 49 6.54 -30.75 -10.88
N ASN A 50 6.66 -30.11 -12.05
CA ASN A 50 6.96 -30.81 -13.29
C ASN A 50 8.46 -30.92 -13.58
N ASN A 51 9.26 -29.93 -13.17
CA ASN A 51 10.69 -29.87 -13.48
C ASN A 51 11.58 -29.84 -12.24
N GLY A 52 11.02 -29.96 -11.04
CA GLY A 52 11.75 -29.80 -9.78
C GLY A 52 12.97 -30.71 -9.65
N ALA A 53 12.94 -31.93 -10.21
CA ALA A 53 14.08 -32.83 -10.17
C ALA A 53 15.31 -32.33 -10.98
N CYS A 54 15.06 -31.54 -12.04
CA CYS A 54 16.10 -31.03 -12.96
C CYS A 54 16.64 -29.65 -12.53
N LEU A 55 15.98 -28.95 -11.57
CA LEU A 55 16.41 -27.64 -11.12
C LEU A 55 17.54 -27.75 -10.08
N ASP A 56 18.51 -26.85 -10.18
CA ASP A 56 19.54 -26.72 -9.15
C ASP A 56 18.98 -26.13 -7.85
N SER A 57 19.68 -26.28 -6.74
CA SER A 57 19.26 -25.82 -5.42
C SER A 57 19.04 -24.31 -5.35
N LYS A 58 19.83 -23.53 -6.10
CA LYS A 58 19.72 -22.07 -6.09
C LYS A 58 18.45 -21.61 -6.79
N THR A 59 18.14 -22.20 -7.95
CA THR A 59 16.90 -21.92 -8.69
C THR A 59 15.67 -22.33 -7.88
N LYS A 60 15.68 -23.49 -7.23
CA LYS A 60 14.59 -23.89 -6.32
C LYS A 60 14.38 -22.90 -5.20
N GLN A 61 15.48 -22.48 -4.55
CA GLN A 61 15.39 -21.51 -3.46
C GLN A 61 14.81 -20.17 -3.93
N GLN A 62 15.21 -19.70 -5.12
CA GLN A 62 14.63 -18.48 -5.69
C GLN A 62 13.13 -18.63 -5.94
N ILE A 63 12.68 -19.73 -6.51
CA ILE A 63 11.26 -19.99 -6.76
C ILE A 63 10.46 -20.01 -5.46
N TYR A 64 10.97 -20.62 -4.39
CA TYR A 64 10.30 -20.58 -3.08
C TYR A 64 10.18 -19.15 -2.53
N VAL A 65 11.24 -18.34 -2.68
CA VAL A 65 11.22 -16.93 -2.27
C VAL A 65 10.20 -16.14 -3.09
N ASP A 66 10.15 -16.35 -4.40
CA ASP A 66 9.21 -15.65 -5.28
C ASP A 66 7.75 -16.00 -4.95
N ILE A 67 7.45 -17.28 -4.69
CA ILE A 67 6.12 -17.73 -4.24
C ILE A 67 5.75 -17.07 -2.90
N TYR A 68 6.69 -17.03 -1.96
CA TYR A 68 6.48 -16.45 -0.66
C TYR A 68 6.21 -14.95 -0.75
N ASP A 69 7.06 -14.21 -1.48
CA ASP A 69 6.93 -12.76 -1.66
C ASP A 69 5.60 -12.39 -2.33
N ASP A 70 5.20 -13.10 -3.38
CA ASP A 70 3.93 -12.88 -4.07
C ASP A 70 2.73 -13.19 -3.16
N SER A 71 2.84 -14.21 -2.29
CA SER A 71 1.79 -14.55 -1.32
C SER A 71 1.64 -13.48 -0.24
N GLU A 72 2.74 -12.99 0.33
CA GLU A 72 2.73 -11.89 1.32
C GLU A 72 2.14 -10.61 0.72
N TRP A 73 2.50 -10.31 -0.54
CA TRP A 73 1.93 -9.17 -1.24
C TRP A 73 0.41 -9.29 -1.41
N LEU A 74 -0.09 -10.48 -1.77
CA LEU A 74 -1.53 -10.76 -1.88
C LEU A 74 -2.26 -10.57 -0.56
N ILE A 75 -1.68 -11.05 0.55
CA ILE A 75 -2.23 -10.85 1.90
C ILE A 75 -2.37 -9.35 2.19
N GLY A 76 -1.33 -8.56 1.94
CA GLY A 76 -1.36 -7.11 2.13
C GLY A 76 -2.45 -6.41 1.29
N VAL A 77 -2.65 -6.82 0.03
CA VAL A 77 -3.72 -6.27 -0.82
C VAL A 77 -5.11 -6.60 -0.26
N VAL A 78 -5.33 -7.83 0.20
CA VAL A 78 -6.60 -8.25 0.81
C VAL A 78 -6.88 -7.47 2.10
N GLU A 79 -5.89 -7.30 2.96
CA GLU A 79 -6.03 -6.53 4.21
C GLU A 79 -6.36 -5.05 3.93
N ASN A 80 -5.70 -4.45 2.94
CA ASN A 80 -5.99 -3.08 2.50
C ASN A 80 -7.44 -2.96 1.99
N LEU A 81 -7.91 -3.92 1.20
CA LEU A 81 -9.27 -3.94 0.69
C LEU A 81 -10.30 -4.07 1.81
N LEU A 82 -10.06 -4.96 2.77
CA LEU A 82 -10.92 -5.12 3.95
C LEU A 82 -10.96 -3.86 4.81
N SER A 83 -9.85 -3.16 4.94
CA SER A 83 -9.76 -1.88 5.66
C SER A 83 -10.59 -0.79 4.97
N ILE A 84 -10.51 -0.67 3.63
CA ILE A 84 -11.30 0.26 2.83
C ILE A 84 -12.81 -0.04 2.95
N THR A 85 -13.20 -1.32 2.86
CA THR A 85 -14.62 -1.70 2.97
C THR A 85 -15.20 -1.38 4.35
N ARG A 86 -14.44 -1.63 5.42
CA ARG A 86 -14.84 -1.28 6.79
C ARG A 86 -14.96 0.22 7.02
N LEU A 87 -14.08 1.02 6.40
CA LEU A 87 -14.15 2.48 6.43
C LEU A 87 -15.42 2.99 5.76
N ASN A 88 -15.73 2.50 4.54
CA ASN A 88 -16.88 2.93 3.76
C ASN A 88 -18.22 2.55 4.40
N ASP A 89 -18.27 1.40 5.08
CA ASP A 89 -19.48 0.94 5.79
C ASP A 89 -19.71 1.68 7.13
N GLY A 90 -18.82 2.59 7.54
CA GLY A 90 -18.87 3.24 8.86
C GLY A 90 -18.73 2.27 10.03
N ARG A 91 -18.29 1.05 9.77
CA ARG A 91 -18.13 -0.03 10.77
C ARG A 91 -16.75 -0.04 11.43
N LEU A 92 -15.83 0.82 10.97
CA LEU A 92 -14.50 0.90 11.56
C LEU A 92 -14.61 1.49 12.97
N LYS A 93 -14.43 0.66 13.98
CA LYS A 93 -14.31 1.09 15.37
C LYS A 93 -12.82 1.28 15.65
N PHE A 94 -12.38 2.53 15.71
CA PHE A 94 -11.02 2.87 16.09
C PHE A 94 -10.73 2.42 17.53
N LYS A 95 -9.60 1.73 17.71
CA LYS A 95 -9.09 1.33 19.02
C LYS A 95 -7.95 2.24 19.44
N PHE A 96 -8.30 3.41 19.95
CA PHE A 96 -7.29 4.36 20.42
C PHE A 96 -6.65 3.89 21.72
N THR A 97 -5.31 3.77 21.73
CA THR A 97 -4.48 3.50 22.90
C THR A 97 -3.31 4.49 22.93
N ASP A 98 -2.81 4.78 24.13
CA ASP A 98 -1.63 5.62 24.29
C ASP A 98 -0.39 4.76 24.10
N GLN A 99 0.44 5.10 23.09
CA GLN A 99 1.61 4.33 22.69
C GLN A 99 2.82 5.24 22.44
N LEU A 100 4.00 4.70 22.66
CA LEU A 100 5.25 5.35 22.31
C LEU A 100 5.48 5.29 20.80
N LEU A 101 5.80 6.43 20.19
CA LEU A 101 5.95 6.54 18.74
C LEU A 101 7.11 5.71 18.19
N ASP A 102 8.20 5.63 18.92
CA ASP A 102 9.39 4.83 18.58
C ASP A 102 9.07 3.33 18.57
N GLU A 103 8.26 2.83 19.51
CA GLU A 103 7.81 1.43 19.54
C GLU A 103 6.95 1.09 18.31
N VAL A 104 6.04 2.00 17.91
CA VAL A 104 5.20 1.81 16.73
C VAL A 104 6.03 1.82 15.44
N ILE A 105 7.03 2.70 15.34
CA ILE A 105 7.98 2.71 14.22
C ILE A 105 8.79 1.40 14.20
N ALA A 106 9.32 0.96 15.33
CA ALA A 106 10.07 -0.29 15.43
C ALA A 106 9.23 -1.51 15.06
N GLU A 107 7.96 -1.56 15.49
CA GLU A 107 7.04 -2.63 15.13
C GLU A 107 6.74 -2.64 13.63
N SER A 108 6.53 -1.46 13.02
CA SER A 108 6.31 -1.35 11.56
C SER A 108 7.46 -1.96 10.76
N LEU A 109 8.70 -1.78 11.22
CA LEU A 109 9.88 -2.35 10.55
C LEU A 109 9.93 -3.88 10.59
N ARG A 110 9.31 -4.52 11.57
CA ARG A 110 9.23 -5.99 11.63
C ARG A 110 8.29 -6.59 10.59
N HIS A 111 7.34 -5.79 10.10
CA HIS A 111 6.37 -6.19 9.08
C HIS A 111 6.85 -5.94 7.64
N ILE A 112 8.04 -5.37 7.46
CA ILE A 112 8.57 -5.09 6.13
C ILE A 112 9.15 -6.38 5.53
N SER A 113 8.96 -6.54 4.21
CA SER A 113 9.45 -7.69 3.46
C SER A 113 10.97 -7.88 3.61
N ARG A 114 11.47 -9.12 3.45
CA ARG A 114 12.90 -9.47 3.56
C ARG A 114 13.82 -8.71 2.60
N LYS A 115 13.28 -8.06 1.60
CA LYS A 115 14.04 -7.20 0.65
C LYS A 115 14.66 -5.95 1.30
N HIS A 116 14.31 -5.65 2.56
CA HIS A 116 14.91 -4.52 3.27
C HIS A 116 16.42 -4.64 3.48
N ASP A 117 16.98 -5.86 3.47
CA ASP A 117 18.43 -6.09 3.60
C ASP A 117 19.26 -5.45 2.46
N GLU A 118 18.59 -5.15 1.34
CA GLU A 118 19.21 -4.45 0.21
C GLU A 118 19.22 -2.91 0.36
N TYR A 119 18.63 -2.38 1.45
CA TYR A 119 18.47 -0.95 1.70
C TYR A 119 19.05 -0.55 3.05
N THR A 120 19.48 0.70 3.18
CA THR A 120 19.91 1.26 4.47
C THR A 120 18.73 1.98 5.12
N ILE A 121 18.03 1.31 6.03
CA ILE A 121 16.93 1.92 6.78
C ILE A 121 17.47 2.54 8.07
N VAL A 122 17.25 3.83 8.25
CA VAL A 122 17.68 4.59 9.43
C VAL A 122 16.45 5.17 10.13
N THR A 123 16.32 4.88 11.41
CA THR A 123 15.28 5.46 12.26
C THR A 123 15.86 6.54 13.16
N LYS A 124 15.14 7.65 13.30
CA LYS A 124 15.44 8.74 14.23
C LYS A 124 14.12 9.17 14.88
N CYS A 125 13.96 8.90 16.14
CA CYS A 125 12.80 9.34 16.89
C CYS A 125 13.25 10.18 18.07
N GLU A 126 12.56 11.30 18.34
CA GLU A 126 12.74 12.03 19.59
C GLU A 126 12.26 11.13 20.74
N GLU A 127 12.88 11.29 21.89
CA GLU A 127 12.56 10.47 23.07
C GLU A 127 11.16 10.81 23.61
N LEU A 128 10.47 9.75 24.08
CA LEU A 128 9.23 9.85 24.85
C LEU A 128 8.06 10.60 24.18
N ILE A 129 7.82 10.37 22.89
CA ILE A 129 6.62 10.87 22.24
C ILE A 129 5.48 9.88 22.47
N LEU A 130 4.62 10.17 23.48
CA LEU A 130 3.41 9.40 23.73
C LEU A 130 2.27 9.96 22.85
N VAL A 131 1.60 9.08 22.09
CA VAL A 131 0.53 9.45 21.15
C VAL A 131 -0.66 8.53 21.33
N ARG A 132 -1.85 9.12 21.38
CA ARG A 132 -3.11 8.37 21.35
C ARG A 132 -3.49 8.03 19.92
N MET A 133 -3.35 6.76 19.55
CA MET A 133 -3.57 6.30 18.17
C MET A 133 -4.17 4.90 18.11
N ASP A 134 -4.71 4.53 16.95
CA ASP A 134 -4.95 3.14 16.61
C ASP A 134 -3.68 2.56 16.02
N VAL A 135 -2.98 1.76 16.83
CA VAL A 135 -1.64 1.24 16.52
C VAL A 135 -1.61 0.44 15.23
N GLN A 136 -2.62 -0.42 15.03
CA GLN A 136 -2.65 -1.30 13.85
C GLN A 136 -2.79 -0.51 12.57
N LEU A 137 -3.63 0.52 12.56
CA LEU A 137 -3.79 1.38 11.39
C LEU A 137 -2.54 2.21 11.10
N ILE A 138 -1.86 2.72 12.14
CA ILE A 138 -0.61 3.48 11.94
C ILE A 138 0.50 2.57 11.45
N ILE A 139 0.65 1.36 12.00
CA ILE A 139 1.60 0.35 11.48
C ILE A 139 1.33 0.08 10.00
N GLN A 140 0.08 -0.14 9.60
CA GLN A 140 -0.29 -0.39 8.21
C GLN A 140 0.08 0.78 7.30
N VAL A 141 -0.15 2.03 7.74
CA VAL A 141 0.27 3.24 7.01
C VAL A 141 1.79 3.29 6.84
N LEU A 142 2.55 3.02 7.92
CA LEU A 142 4.00 3.06 7.88
C LEU A 142 4.57 1.96 6.99
N VAL A 143 4.07 0.74 7.09
CA VAL A 143 4.47 -0.37 6.22
C VAL A 143 4.23 0.00 4.76
N ASN A 144 3.04 0.52 4.41
CA ASN A 144 2.73 0.94 3.04
C ASN A 144 3.69 2.04 2.53
N LEU A 145 4.05 3.01 3.37
CA LEU A 145 4.98 4.08 2.99
C LEU A 145 6.40 3.56 2.79
N ILE A 146 6.86 2.67 3.67
CA ILE A 146 8.21 2.10 3.60
C ILE A 146 8.33 1.14 2.42
N ASP A 147 7.31 0.29 2.18
CA ASP A 147 7.27 -0.60 1.01
C ASP A 147 7.25 0.20 -0.30
N ASN A 148 6.56 1.33 -0.34
CA ASN A 148 6.63 2.25 -1.48
C ASN A 148 8.04 2.80 -1.67
N ALA A 149 8.71 3.24 -0.60
CA ALA A 149 10.09 3.71 -0.67
C ALA A 149 11.02 2.60 -1.20
N ILE A 150 10.91 1.37 -0.70
CA ILE A 150 11.67 0.20 -1.18
C ILE A 150 11.38 -0.08 -2.67
N LYS A 151 10.12 -0.04 -3.08
CA LYS A 151 9.69 -0.38 -4.44
C LYS A 151 10.16 0.63 -5.49
N TYR A 152 10.19 1.90 -5.14
CA TYR A 152 10.45 2.99 -6.10
C TYR A 152 11.85 3.58 -6.01
N THR A 153 12.71 3.07 -5.14
CA THR A 153 14.13 3.48 -5.06
C THR A 153 15.06 2.39 -5.56
N PRO A 154 16.22 2.74 -6.12
CA PRO A 154 17.25 1.76 -6.50
C PRO A 154 17.75 0.99 -5.27
N LYS A 155 18.22 -0.25 -5.51
CA LYS A 155 18.91 -1.03 -4.47
C LYS A 155 20.11 -0.26 -3.91
N GLY A 156 20.36 -0.40 -2.61
CA GLY A 156 21.40 0.35 -1.90
C GLY A 156 20.97 1.75 -1.47
N SER A 157 19.72 2.16 -1.76
CA SER A 157 19.18 3.44 -1.33
C SER A 157 19.04 3.53 0.18
N LYS A 158 19.01 4.78 0.66
CA LYS A 158 18.79 5.10 2.07
C LYS A 158 17.36 5.55 2.28
N ILE A 159 16.67 4.90 3.23
CA ILE A 159 15.33 5.26 3.68
C ILE A 159 15.45 5.75 5.12
N CYS A 160 14.95 6.94 5.40
CA CYS A 160 15.01 7.56 6.73
C CYS A 160 13.60 7.75 7.29
N ILE A 161 13.34 7.18 8.47
CA ILE A 161 12.09 7.33 9.19
C ILE A 161 12.35 8.22 10.40
N ARG A 162 11.66 9.37 10.47
CA ARG A 162 11.82 10.31 11.59
C ARG A 162 10.50 10.47 12.32
N GLY A 163 10.55 10.34 13.65
CA GLY A 163 9.46 10.68 14.56
C GLY A 163 9.84 11.95 15.35
N MET A 164 8.99 12.98 15.31
CA MET A 164 9.23 14.23 16.02
C MET A 164 7.94 14.84 16.54
N LYS A 165 8.08 15.73 17.53
CA LYS A 165 6.96 16.53 18.02
C LYS A 165 6.96 17.89 17.34
N CYS A 166 5.87 18.20 16.64
CA CYS A 166 5.72 19.46 15.93
C CYS A 166 4.36 20.10 16.27
N ASN A 167 4.37 21.33 16.80
CA ASN A 167 3.15 22.10 17.13
C ASN A 167 2.13 21.30 17.98
N GLY A 168 2.60 20.56 18.98
CA GLY A 168 1.74 19.74 19.85
C GLY A 168 1.17 18.47 19.23
N LYS A 169 1.60 18.13 18.00
CA LYS A 169 1.26 16.90 17.29
C LYS A 169 2.50 16.03 17.09
N ALA A 170 2.33 14.73 17.05
CA ALA A 170 3.36 13.83 16.57
C ALA A 170 3.40 13.85 15.04
N GLN A 171 4.60 13.96 14.50
CA GLN A 171 4.84 13.90 13.06
C GLN A 171 5.76 12.74 12.75
N ILE A 172 5.38 11.91 11.79
CA ILE A 172 6.24 10.86 11.24
C ILE A 172 6.59 11.26 9.81
N CYS A 173 7.86 11.16 9.47
CA CYS A 173 8.38 11.46 8.14
C CYS A 173 9.11 10.23 7.63
N VAL A 174 8.73 9.75 6.44
CA VAL A 174 9.44 8.69 5.70
C VAL A 174 10.07 9.36 4.48
N GLU A 175 11.38 9.32 4.40
CA GLU A 175 12.18 9.94 3.33
C GLU A 175 13.01 8.88 2.64
N ASP A 176 13.04 8.92 1.34
CA ASP A 176 13.91 8.12 0.50
C ASP A 176 14.80 9.04 -0.37
N ASN A 177 15.84 8.48 -0.96
CA ASN A 177 16.71 9.17 -1.90
C ASN A 177 16.49 8.69 -3.35
N GLY A 178 15.29 8.26 -3.66
CA GLY A 178 14.87 7.81 -4.99
C GLY A 178 14.65 8.95 -6.00
N PRO A 179 14.08 8.63 -7.15
CA PRO A 179 13.85 9.61 -8.24
C PRO A 179 12.78 10.66 -7.89
N GLY A 180 12.05 10.48 -6.78
CA GLY A 180 10.95 11.35 -6.42
C GLY A 180 9.70 11.16 -7.27
N ILE A 181 8.73 12.04 -7.09
CA ILE A 181 7.44 12.04 -7.79
C ILE A 181 7.37 13.32 -8.62
N ALA A 182 7.05 13.19 -9.92
CA ALA A 182 6.87 14.33 -10.82
C ALA A 182 5.77 15.26 -10.28
N ASP A 183 5.97 16.58 -10.41
CA ASP A 183 5.07 17.58 -9.84
C ASP A 183 3.64 17.46 -10.35
N GLU A 184 3.47 17.05 -11.61
CA GLU A 184 2.17 16.82 -12.23
C GLU A 184 1.41 15.66 -11.61
N MET A 185 2.12 14.68 -11.02
CA MET A 185 1.51 13.51 -10.37
C MET A 185 1.16 13.75 -8.89
N LYS A 186 1.84 14.67 -8.22
CA LYS A 186 1.66 14.94 -6.79
C LYS A 186 0.22 15.23 -6.35
N PRO A 187 -0.63 15.95 -7.11
CA PRO A 187 -2.02 16.18 -6.72
C PRO A 187 -2.85 14.90 -6.68
N TYR A 188 -2.44 13.86 -7.41
CA TYR A 188 -3.23 12.63 -7.61
C TYR A 188 -2.75 11.43 -6.80
N ILE A 189 -1.57 11.49 -6.16
CA ILE A 189 -0.97 10.33 -5.45
C ILE A 189 -1.80 9.78 -4.30
N PHE A 190 -2.74 10.56 -3.78
CA PHE A 190 -3.69 10.14 -2.76
C PHE A 190 -5.08 9.80 -3.34
N GLU A 191 -5.26 9.92 -4.64
CA GLU A 191 -6.48 9.45 -5.27
C GLU A 191 -6.52 7.93 -5.29
N MET A 192 -7.71 7.39 -5.05
CA MET A 192 -7.92 5.96 -5.03
C MET A 192 -7.62 5.37 -6.42
N PHE A 193 -6.77 4.32 -6.47
CA PHE A 193 -6.35 3.62 -7.71
C PHE A 193 -5.45 4.42 -8.66
N TYR A 194 -4.95 5.55 -8.23
CA TYR A 194 -3.95 6.25 -9.02
C TYR A 194 -2.63 5.47 -9.01
N THR A 195 -2.26 4.94 -10.17
CA THR A 195 -0.95 4.36 -10.42
C THR A 195 -0.30 5.20 -11.51
N GLY A 196 0.87 5.77 -11.28
CA GLY A 196 1.56 6.66 -12.23
C GLY A 196 1.79 6.07 -13.65
N LYS A 197 1.36 4.82 -13.90
CA LYS A 197 1.37 4.16 -15.21
C LYS A 197 0.11 4.42 -16.03
N SER A 198 -0.97 4.89 -15.45
CA SER A 198 -2.24 5.10 -16.18
C SER A 198 -2.17 6.25 -17.18
N THR A 199 -1.25 7.19 -17.01
CA THR A 199 -1.12 8.37 -17.90
C THR A 199 -0.35 8.07 -19.18
N ILE A 200 0.43 6.98 -19.25
CA ILE A 200 1.25 6.64 -20.43
C ILE A 200 0.46 5.83 -21.47
N ALA A 201 -0.58 5.11 -21.04
CA ALA A 201 -1.39 4.28 -21.96
C ALA A 201 -2.44 5.09 -22.74
N ASP A 202 -2.92 6.21 -22.21
CA ASP A 202 -3.93 7.05 -22.89
C ASP A 202 -3.32 8.08 -23.87
N SER A 203 -2.05 8.46 -23.70
CA SER A 203 -1.38 9.40 -24.59
C SER A 203 -0.88 8.77 -25.92
N GLN A 204 -0.95 7.44 -26.07
CA GLN A 204 -0.61 6.74 -27.32
C GLN A 204 -1.83 6.31 -28.16
N ARG A 205 -3.05 6.72 -27.77
CA ARG A 205 -4.29 6.46 -28.52
C ARG A 205 -5.01 7.71 -29.00
N SER A 206 -4.28 8.81 -29.21
CA SER A 206 -4.80 10.00 -29.93
C SER A 206 -4.04 10.21 -31.23
#